data_93505eb45806c7e5d2f5c3dd34062978
#
_entry.id   93505eb45806c7e5d2f5c3dd34062978
#
_cell.length_a   1.000
_cell.length_b   1.000
_cell.length_c   1.000
_cell.angle_alpha   90.00
_cell.angle_beta   90.00
_cell.angle_gamma   90.00
#
_symmetry.space_group_name_H-M   'P 1'
#
loop_
_entity.id
_entity.type
_entity.pdbx_description
1 polymer ?
#
loop_
_entity_poly.entity_id
_entity_poly.type
_entity_poly.pdbx_seq_one_letter_code
_entity_poly.pdbx_strand_id
1 'polypeptide(L)'
;MTPLSWKELEALTDFEVDRVNGPTNAQARLRLFGKTESDVRVTLYRDHHAWCPYCQKIWLWLEEKQIPYRIDKVTKFCYGEKESWYKRKVPSGMLPAIELDGRIITESDDILIALGRVYGPLGLGMENPAVIPMRRLERLLFRAWCSWLCYPASSARVEQHNREQFISVVAQVEKALGSTPGPYFLDEFGTADVIFTPYVERMNASLYYYKGYSMREENPRFADWFAAMETRPTYRGTQSDFHTHVHDLPPQMGGCYENGEPQMLVNKARVDNGPWAGLPDVMYPEPETSRAEALHRVIKHHGNIVRVNPADDNLFDEALRCALTLMMTGEVCTPPAGSDAALRYLRDRVNVPRDMSIYAAKRLREALEETAALVGDGQGSPILLKHRRDQDPANFV
;
A
#
# COMPACT_ATOMS: atom_id res chain seq x y z
N MET A 1 -6.00 30.01 -18.81
CA MET A 1 -5.84 30.56 -17.44
C MET A 1 -4.43 30.26 -16.96
N THR A 2 -3.82 31.13 -16.13
CA THR A 2 -2.51 30.89 -15.53
C THR A 2 -2.71 30.02 -14.29
N PRO A 3 -1.88 28.99 -14.04
CA PRO A 3 -2.00 28.17 -12.85
C PRO A 3 -1.67 28.97 -11.59
N LEU A 4 -2.24 28.58 -10.45
CA LEU A 4 -1.92 29.15 -9.16
C LEU A 4 -0.42 29.02 -8.86
N SER A 5 0.16 30.03 -8.20
CA SER A 5 1.51 29.96 -7.67
C SER A 5 1.58 28.99 -6.48
N TRP A 6 2.77 28.53 -6.13
CA TRP A 6 2.96 27.68 -4.93
C TRP A 6 2.41 28.32 -3.65
N LYS A 7 2.56 29.64 -3.51
CA LYS A 7 2.04 30.40 -2.36
C LYS A 7 0.50 30.39 -2.31
N GLU A 8 -0.16 30.52 -3.48
CA GLU A 8 -1.62 30.45 -3.55
C GLU A 8 -2.12 29.02 -3.31
N LEU A 9 -1.45 28.01 -3.85
CA LEU A 9 -1.76 26.61 -3.58
C LEU A 9 -1.57 26.27 -2.09
N GLU A 10 -0.50 26.75 -1.45
CA GLU A 10 -0.28 26.55 -0.03
C GLU A 10 -1.40 27.14 0.84
N ALA A 11 -1.97 28.26 0.42
CA ALA A 11 -3.10 28.88 1.11
C ALA A 11 -4.43 28.09 0.99
N LEU A 12 -4.50 27.11 0.09
CA LEU A 12 -5.70 26.26 -0.10
C LEU A 12 -5.72 25.02 0.78
N THR A 13 -4.70 24.78 1.59
CA THR A 13 -4.65 23.62 2.49
C THR A 13 -4.19 24.03 3.87
N ASP A 14 -4.95 23.62 4.87
CA ASP A 14 -4.63 23.64 6.28
C ASP A 14 -4.45 22.21 6.84
N PHE A 15 -4.26 21.25 5.93
CA PHE A 15 -4.18 19.85 6.29
C PHE A 15 -2.96 19.56 7.17
N GLU A 16 -3.23 19.18 8.39
CA GLU A 16 -2.24 18.75 9.36
C GLU A 16 -2.55 17.34 9.88
N VAL A 17 -1.51 16.57 10.11
CA VAL A 17 -1.62 15.24 10.71
C VAL A 17 -0.70 15.15 11.91
N ASP A 18 -1.26 14.91 13.09
CA ASP A 18 -0.49 14.44 14.23
C ASP A 18 0.02 13.02 13.96
N ARG A 19 1.29 12.92 13.60
CA ARG A 19 1.93 11.64 13.28
C ARG A 19 2.31 10.84 14.52
N VAL A 20 2.25 11.44 15.68
CA VAL A 20 2.65 10.83 16.95
C VAL A 20 1.45 10.22 17.67
N ASN A 21 0.37 10.97 17.82
CA ASN A 21 -0.82 10.55 18.58
C ASN A 21 -2.09 10.43 17.72
N GLY A 22 -2.06 10.97 16.51
CA GLY A 22 -3.20 10.97 15.59
C GLY A 22 -3.40 9.63 14.87
N PRO A 23 -4.14 9.63 13.76
CA PRO A 23 -4.43 8.42 12.99
C PRO A 23 -3.17 7.69 12.53
N THR A 24 -3.29 6.37 12.32
CA THR A 24 -2.24 5.54 11.72
C THR A 24 -1.80 6.12 10.38
N ASN A 25 -0.50 6.28 10.19
CA ASN A 25 0.06 6.83 8.95
C ASN A 25 1.47 6.29 8.67
N ALA A 26 1.82 6.20 7.40
CA ALA A 26 3.09 5.65 6.96
C ALA A 26 4.29 6.58 7.17
N GLN A 27 4.06 7.87 7.42
CA GLN A 27 5.13 8.86 7.58
C GLN A 27 5.67 8.94 9.01
N ALA A 28 4.95 8.38 9.99
CA ALA A 28 5.37 8.38 11.39
C ALA A 28 6.78 7.78 11.60
N ARG A 29 7.48 8.34 12.58
CA ARG A 29 8.76 7.85 13.14
C ARG A 29 8.62 7.48 14.61
N LEU A 30 7.57 7.95 15.25
CA LEU A 30 7.23 7.72 16.65
C LEU A 30 5.72 7.65 16.78
N ARG A 31 5.25 6.70 17.56
CA ARG A 31 3.84 6.57 17.93
C ARG A 31 3.74 6.49 19.45
N LEU A 32 2.95 7.35 20.05
CA LEU A 32 2.81 7.43 21.51
C LEU A 32 1.40 7.11 22.02
N PHE A 33 0.36 7.37 21.21
CA PHE A 33 -1.04 7.14 21.62
C PHE A 33 -1.41 7.84 22.95
N GLY A 34 -0.93 9.06 23.13
CA GLY A 34 -1.12 9.85 24.36
C GLY A 34 -0.22 9.48 25.54
N LYS A 35 0.70 8.53 25.37
CA LYS A 35 1.71 8.16 26.36
C LYS A 35 2.99 8.97 26.14
N THR A 36 4.04 8.70 26.95
CA THR A 36 5.31 9.41 26.90
C THR A 36 6.39 8.60 26.17
N GLU A 37 7.49 9.26 25.77
CA GLU A 37 8.61 8.57 25.15
C GLU A 37 9.29 7.54 26.06
N SER A 38 9.18 7.71 27.37
CA SER A 38 9.68 6.73 28.36
C SER A 38 8.91 5.41 28.36
N ASP A 39 7.71 5.40 27.81
CA ASP A 39 6.89 4.18 27.66
C ASP A 39 7.25 3.36 26.42
N VAL A 40 8.13 3.90 25.55
CA VAL A 40 8.54 3.24 24.31
C VAL A 40 9.56 2.15 24.62
N ARG A 41 9.14 0.89 24.45
CA ARG A 41 9.96 -0.32 24.60
C ARG A 41 10.23 -1.02 23.29
N VAL A 42 9.53 -0.61 22.20
CA VAL A 42 9.60 -1.26 20.88
C VAL A 42 10.14 -0.30 19.84
N THR A 43 11.14 -0.73 19.07
CA THR A 43 11.50 -0.12 17.80
C THR A 43 11.15 -1.09 16.67
N LEU A 44 10.30 -0.67 15.75
CA LEU A 44 9.95 -1.42 14.55
C LEU A 44 10.87 -1.02 13.40
N TYR A 45 11.64 -1.98 12.89
CA TYR A 45 12.38 -1.85 11.63
C TYR A 45 11.50 -2.31 10.47
N ARG A 46 11.10 -1.38 9.61
CA ARG A 46 10.26 -1.65 8.43
C ARG A 46 10.75 -0.92 7.20
N ASP A 47 10.24 -1.30 6.05
CA ASP A 47 10.61 -0.67 4.78
C ASP A 47 10.16 0.79 4.66
N HIS A 48 10.94 1.61 3.92
CA HIS A 48 10.61 2.99 3.61
C HIS A 48 9.29 3.15 2.88
N HIS A 49 8.97 2.22 1.98
CA HIS A 49 7.77 2.26 1.14
C HIS A 49 6.48 1.88 1.87
N ALA A 50 6.58 1.38 3.12
CA ALA A 50 5.45 0.87 3.89
C ALA A 50 4.67 -0.23 3.15
N TRP A 51 5.35 -0.96 2.25
CA TRP A 51 4.73 -1.95 1.39
C TRP A 51 4.99 -3.40 1.81
N CYS A 52 6.02 -3.68 2.60
CA CYS A 52 6.36 -5.03 3.02
C CYS A 52 5.19 -5.72 3.76
N PRO A 53 4.64 -6.86 3.26
CA PRO A 53 3.50 -7.53 3.89
C PRO A 53 3.78 -8.01 5.31
N TYR A 54 4.98 -8.51 5.54
CA TYR A 54 5.39 -8.98 6.86
C TYR A 54 5.54 -7.83 7.86
N CYS A 55 5.99 -6.65 7.39
CA CYS A 55 6.03 -5.44 8.20
C CYS A 55 4.62 -4.94 8.53
N GLN A 56 3.69 -5.01 7.58
CA GLN A 56 2.31 -4.57 7.78
C GLN A 56 1.61 -5.36 8.89
N LYS A 57 1.88 -6.67 9.03
CA LYS A 57 1.36 -7.48 10.15
C LYS A 57 1.73 -6.88 11.51
N ILE A 58 3.01 -6.57 11.70
CA ILE A 58 3.52 -6.06 12.97
C ILE A 58 3.04 -4.63 13.20
N TRP A 59 3.05 -3.81 12.17
CA TRP A 59 2.60 -2.43 12.23
C TRP A 59 1.12 -2.35 12.61
N LEU A 60 0.24 -3.10 11.92
CA LEU A 60 -1.19 -3.15 12.23
C LEU A 60 -1.43 -3.63 13.68
N TRP A 61 -0.72 -4.66 14.13
CA TRP A 61 -0.85 -5.18 15.49
C TRP A 61 -0.47 -4.14 16.56
N LEU A 62 0.64 -3.41 16.37
CA LEU A 62 1.09 -2.36 17.28
C LEU A 62 0.10 -1.19 17.35
N GLU A 63 -0.44 -0.76 16.21
CA GLU A 63 -1.45 0.30 16.11
C GLU A 63 -2.76 -0.12 16.80
N GLU A 64 -3.24 -1.33 16.54
CA GLU A 64 -4.47 -1.86 17.17
C GLU A 64 -4.36 -2.00 18.69
N LYS A 65 -3.20 -2.38 19.17
CA LYS A 65 -2.92 -2.49 20.61
C LYS A 65 -2.54 -1.14 21.23
N GLN A 66 -2.37 -0.09 20.44
CA GLN A 66 -1.89 1.22 20.88
C GLN A 66 -0.62 1.13 21.75
N ILE A 67 0.32 0.29 21.33
CA ILE A 67 1.61 0.13 21.98
C ILE A 67 2.53 1.26 21.52
N PRO A 68 3.13 2.08 22.41
CA PRO A 68 4.12 3.09 22.02
C PRO A 68 5.33 2.45 21.35
N TYR A 69 5.74 2.97 20.19
CA TYR A 69 6.88 2.42 19.46
C TYR A 69 7.57 3.48 18.59
N ARG A 70 8.85 3.24 18.30
CA ARG A 70 9.64 3.96 17.28
C ARG A 70 9.62 3.21 15.97
N ILE A 71 9.81 3.92 14.87
CA ILE A 71 9.92 3.35 13.53
C ILE A 71 11.25 3.78 12.92
N ASP A 72 12.12 2.80 12.66
CA ASP A 72 13.32 2.98 11.86
C ASP A 72 13.08 2.38 10.47
N LYS A 73 13.16 3.25 9.45
CA LYS A 73 12.88 2.88 8.06
C LYS A 73 14.14 2.33 7.41
N VAL A 74 13.98 1.22 6.69
CA VAL A 74 15.07 0.46 6.05
C VAL A 74 14.76 0.28 4.59
N THR A 75 15.75 0.45 3.73
CA THR A 75 15.61 0.30 2.28
C THR A 75 15.45 -1.18 1.90
N LYS A 76 14.44 -1.51 1.09
CA LYS A 76 14.30 -2.84 0.48
C LYS A 76 15.20 -2.97 -0.75
N PHE A 77 15.68 -4.19 -0.98
CA PHE A 77 16.65 -4.52 -2.04
C PHE A 77 16.23 -4.09 -3.45
N CYS A 78 14.93 -4.07 -3.74
CA CYS A 78 14.42 -3.70 -5.06
C CYS A 78 14.38 -2.18 -5.31
N TYR A 79 14.46 -1.37 -4.26
CA TYR A 79 14.47 0.09 -4.37
C TYR A 79 15.89 0.67 -4.26
N GLY A 80 16.71 0.16 -3.35
CA GLY A 80 18.03 0.71 -3.10
C GLY A 80 18.93 -0.23 -2.30
N GLU A 81 20.07 0.30 -1.87
CA GLU A 81 20.99 -0.42 -1.01
C GLU A 81 20.52 -0.37 0.45
N LYS A 82 20.49 -1.54 1.06
CA LYS A 82 20.14 -1.66 2.47
C LYS A 82 21.23 -1.06 3.35
N GLU A 83 20.83 -0.28 4.32
CA GLU A 83 21.72 0.46 5.22
C GLU A 83 22.67 -0.47 5.99
N SER A 84 23.96 -0.09 6.05
CA SER A 84 24.99 -0.88 6.73
C SER A 84 24.74 -1.01 8.24
N TRP A 85 24.16 0.03 8.87
CA TRP A 85 23.80 -0.02 10.29
C TRP A 85 22.76 -1.10 10.57
N TYR A 86 21.78 -1.28 9.65
CA TYR A 86 20.76 -2.31 9.79
C TYR A 86 21.34 -3.70 9.62
N LYS A 87 22.21 -3.92 8.62
CA LYS A 87 22.90 -5.20 8.40
C LYS A 87 23.76 -5.60 9.61
N ARG A 88 24.30 -4.64 10.36
CA ARG A 88 25.02 -4.93 11.63
C ARG A 88 24.08 -5.37 12.74
N LYS A 89 22.86 -4.81 12.83
CA LYS A 89 21.84 -5.21 13.82
C LYS A 89 21.14 -6.51 13.44
N VAL A 90 20.81 -6.68 12.17
CA VAL A 90 20.10 -7.83 11.60
C VAL A 90 20.91 -8.41 10.44
N PRO A 91 21.82 -9.34 10.69
CA PRO A 91 22.74 -9.86 9.65
C PRO A 91 22.04 -10.49 8.46
N SER A 92 20.85 -11.10 8.63
CA SER A 92 20.03 -11.61 7.53
C SER A 92 19.55 -10.50 6.58
N GLY A 93 19.48 -9.26 7.07
CA GLY A 93 18.90 -8.13 6.34
C GLY A 93 17.40 -8.25 6.11
N MET A 94 16.71 -9.23 6.66
CA MET A 94 15.26 -9.44 6.45
C MET A 94 14.43 -8.42 7.24
N LEU A 95 13.23 -8.16 6.74
CA LEU A 95 12.22 -7.29 7.35
C LEU A 95 10.90 -8.06 7.55
N PRO A 96 10.17 -7.76 8.63
CA PRO A 96 10.47 -6.85 9.73
C PRO A 96 11.49 -7.42 10.69
N ALA A 97 12.05 -6.54 11.50
CA ALA A 97 12.63 -6.86 12.79
C ALA A 97 12.07 -5.90 13.83
N ILE A 98 12.10 -6.28 15.10
CA ILE A 98 11.87 -5.35 16.20
C ILE A 98 13.05 -5.38 17.18
N GLU A 99 13.26 -4.27 17.85
CA GLU A 99 14.02 -4.24 19.10
C GLU A 99 13.00 -4.11 20.24
N LEU A 100 12.96 -5.08 21.13
CA LEU A 100 12.09 -5.12 22.30
C LEU A 100 12.95 -5.24 23.54
N ASP A 101 12.95 -4.21 24.37
CA ASP A 101 13.78 -4.11 25.57
C ASP A 101 15.28 -4.41 25.30
N GLY A 102 15.82 -3.86 24.21
CA GLY A 102 17.19 -4.04 23.78
C GLY A 102 17.50 -5.38 23.09
N ARG A 103 16.51 -6.25 22.87
CA ARG A 103 16.66 -7.52 22.16
C ARG A 103 16.11 -7.44 20.75
N ILE A 104 16.91 -7.87 19.78
CA ILE A 104 16.47 -7.97 18.38
C ILE A 104 15.68 -9.28 18.21
N ILE A 105 14.48 -9.16 17.64
CA ILE A 105 13.61 -10.28 17.26
C ILE A 105 13.30 -10.15 15.78
N THR A 106 13.47 -11.20 15.04
CA THR A 106 13.17 -11.33 13.60
C THR A 106 12.05 -12.35 13.40
N GLU A 107 11.62 -12.55 12.16
CA GLU A 107 10.48 -13.38 11.76
C GLU A 107 9.14 -12.88 12.32
N SER A 108 8.27 -12.47 11.41
CA SER A 108 7.02 -11.77 11.80
C SER A 108 6.11 -12.57 12.75
N ASP A 109 6.12 -13.90 12.65
CA ASP A 109 5.33 -14.76 13.54
C ASP A 109 5.94 -14.82 14.95
N ASP A 110 7.27 -14.90 15.05
CA ASP A 110 7.99 -14.88 16.35
C ASP A 110 7.86 -13.51 17.01
N ILE A 111 7.86 -12.43 16.21
CA ILE A 111 7.61 -11.08 16.69
C ILE A 111 6.21 -10.98 17.31
N LEU A 112 5.16 -11.47 16.63
CA LEU A 112 3.79 -11.46 17.16
C LEU A 112 3.66 -12.29 18.45
N ILE A 113 4.36 -13.42 18.55
CA ILE A 113 4.41 -14.24 19.77
C ILE A 113 5.07 -13.45 20.90
N ALA A 114 6.23 -12.83 20.65
CA ALA A 114 6.96 -12.07 21.66
C ALA A 114 6.15 -10.84 22.15
N LEU A 115 5.57 -10.08 21.23
CA LEU A 115 4.70 -8.95 21.56
C LEU A 115 3.47 -9.39 22.36
N GLY A 116 2.84 -10.51 21.96
CA GLY A 116 1.70 -11.09 22.68
C GLY A 116 2.04 -11.53 24.09
N ARG A 117 3.24 -12.02 24.34
CA ARG A 117 3.71 -12.40 25.68
C ARG A 117 3.95 -11.21 26.59
N VAL A 118 4.41 -10.08 26.02
CA VAL A 118 4.74 -8.87 26.81
C VAL A 118 3.52 -7.98 27.03
N TYR A 119 2.66 -7.82 26.02
CA TYR A 119 1.55 -6.86 26.03
C TYR A 119 0.16 -7.51 26.06
N GLY A 120 0.09 -8.84 26.13
CA GLY A 120 -1.12 -9.59 25.91
C GLY A 120 -1.47 -9.72 24.41
N PRO A 121 -2.13 -10.80 23.99
CA PRO A 121 -2.49 -11.01 22.59
C PRO A 121 -3.54 -10.00 22.12
N LEU A 122 -3.69 -9.89 20.80
CA LEU A 122 -4.81 -9.21 20.16
C LEU A 122 -5.93 -10.25 19.92
N GLY A 123 -6.96 -10.25 20.75
CA GLY A 123 -7.90 -11.37 20.81
C GLY A 123 -7.19 -12.66 21.23
N LEU A 124 -7.30 -13.69 20.42
CA LEU A 124 -6.58 -14.96 20.63
C LEU A 124 -5.15 -14.87 20.06
N GLY A 125 -4.16 -15.33 20.84
CA GLY A 125 -2.75 -15.25 20.46
C GLY A 125 -2.32 -16.30 19.43
N MET A 126 -1.14 -16.12 18.86
CA MET A 126 -0.53 -16.95 17.80
C MET A 126 -0.45 -18.45 18.12
N GLU A 127 -0.32 -18.79 19.42
CA GLU A 127 -0.17 -20.16 19.92
C GLU A 127 -1.52 -20.78 20.33
N ASN A 128 -2.62 -20.01 20.23
CA ASN A 128 -3.95 -20.50 20.59
C ASN A 128 -4.42 -21.59 19.59
N PRO A 129 -5.02 -22.70 20.09
CA PRO A 129 -5.53 -23.77 19.24
C PRO A 129 -6.51 -23.34 18.14
N ALA A 130 -7.27 -22.25 18.31
CA ALA A 130 -8.14 -21.71 17.28
C ALA A 130 -7.40 -20.91 16.21
N VAL A 131 -6.26 -20.27 16.55
CA VAL A 131 -5.46 -19.46 15.62
C VAL A 131 -4.52 -20.33 14.76
N ILE A 132 -4.02 -21.45 15.30
CA ILE A 132 -3.10 -22.33 14.58
C ILE A 132 -3.65 -22.83 13.22
N PRO A 133 -4.94 -23.28 13.13
CA PRO A 133 -5.53 -23.62 11.84
C PRO A 133 -5.61 -22.43 10.87
N MET A 134 -5.89 -21.23 11.37
CA MET A 134 -5.95 -20.01 10.56
C MET A 134 -4.58 -19.66 9.96
N ARG A 135 -3.50 -19.78 10.73
CA ARG A 135 -2.13 -19.62 10.23
C ARG A 135 -1.79 -20.60 9.10
N ARG A 136 -2.22 -21.88 9.23
CA ARG A 136 -2.04 -22.89 8.19
C ARG A 136 -2.83 -22.58 6.94
N LEU A 137 -4.08 -22.15 7.11
CA LEU A 137 -4.97 -21.78 6.01
C LEU A 137 -4.45 -20.56 5.25
N GLU A 138 -3.94 -19.54 5.95
CA GLU A 138 -3.31 -18.39 5.34
C GLU A 138 -2.08 -18.81 4.50
N ARG A 139 -1.21 -19.67 5.00
CA ARG A 139 -0.06 -20.20 4.23
C ARG A 139 -0.50 -21.03 3.01
N LEU A 140 -1.60 -21.75 3.11
CA LEU A 140 -2.18 -22.49 1.98
C LEU A 140 -2.68 -21.53 0.91
N LEU A 141 -3.42 -20.50 1.31
CA LEU A 141 -3.92 -19.44 0.42
C LEU A 141 -2.75 -18.72 -0.28
N PHE A 142 -1.71 -18.34 0.48
CA PHE A 142 -0.51 -17.71 -0.06
C PHE A 142 0.18 -18.56 -1.14
N ARG A 143 0.33 -19.88 -0.90
CA ARG A 143 0.93 -20.78 -1.88
C ARG A 143 0.10 -20.90 -3.15
N ALA A 144 -1.22 -21.05 -3.02
CA ALA A 144 -2.12 -21.13 -4.16
C ALA A 144 -2.09 -19.85 -5.00
N TRP A 145 -2.06 -18.68 -4.34
CA TRP A 145 -1.90 -17.39 -4.99
C TRP A 145 -0.55 -17.28 -5.74
N CYS A 146 0.57 -17.61 -5.10
CA CYS A 146 1.88 -17.62 -5.75
C CYS A 146 1.92 -18.57 -6.95
N SER A 147 1.32 -19.75 -6.84
CA SER A 147 1.26 -20.72 -7.94
C SER A 147 0.51 -20.18 -9.16
N TRP A 148 -0.55 -19.39 -8.93
CA TRP A 148 -1.32 -18.83 -10.03
C TRP A 148 -0.71 -17.54 -10.59
N LEU A 149 -0.12 -16.69 -9.73
CA LEU A 149 0.35 -15.35 -10.11
C LEU A 149 1.83 -15.31 -10.52
N CYS A 150 2.70 -15.99 -9.74
CA CYS A 150 4.14 -15.74 -9.78
C CYS A 150 4.91 -16.66 -10.72
N TYR A 151 4.23 -17.58 -11.40
CA TYR A 151 4.82 -18.49 -12.38
C TYR A 151 4.07 -18.41 -13.70
N PRO A 152 4.79 -18.40 -14.86
CA PRO A 152 4.13 -18.43 -16.15
C PRO A 152 3.43 -19.78 -16.38
N ALA A 153 2.18 -19.73 -16.77
CA ALA A 153 1.46 -20.94 -17.16
C ALA A 153 1.97 -21.43 -18.52
N SER A 154 2.37 -22.70 -18.59
CA SER A 154 2.87 -23.31 -19.84
C SER A 154 1.76 -23.61 -20.86
N SER A 155 0.50 -23.53 -20.47
CA SER A 155 -0.68 -23.72 -21.31
C SER A 155 -1.94 -23.17 -20.62
N ALA A 156 -3.01 -22.96 -21.39
CA ALA A 156 -4.33 -22.61 -20.87
C ALA A 156 -4.87 -23.62 -19.84
N ARG A 157 -4.53 -24.90 -20.00
CA ARG A 157 -4.91 -25.95 -19.03
C ARG A 157 -4.22 -25.75 -17.68
N VAL A 158 -2.94 -25.36 -17.67
CA VAL A 158 -2.19 -25.09 -16.44
C VAL A 158 -2.72 -23.81 -15.77
N GLU A 159 -3.03 -22.77 -16.56
CA GLU A 159 -3.64 -21.54 -16.05
C GLU A 159 -4.98 -21.85 -15.36
N GLN A 160 -5.85 -22.61 -16.03
CA GLN A 160 -7.14 -23.01 -15.47
C GLN A 160 -6.97 -23.88 -14.20
N HIS A 161 -6.04 -24.83 -14.19
CA HIS A 161 -5.76 -25.65 -13.02
C HIS A 161 -5.30 -24.79 -11.81
N ASN A 162 -4.39 -23.84 -12.03
CA ASN A 162 -3.91 -22.95 -10.97
C ASN A 162 -5.04 -22.06 -10.43
N ARG A 163 -5.92 -21.56 -11.31
CA ARG A 163 -7.14 -20.83 -10.93
C ARG A 163 -8.05 -21.67 -10.06
N GLU A 164 -8.36 -22.90 -10.46
CA GLU A 164 -9.22 -23.82 -9.70
C GLU A 164 -8.65 -24.18 -8.33
N GLN A 165 -7.34 -24.40 -8.25
CA GLN A 165 -6.65 -24.61 -6.97
C GLN A 165 -6.78 -23.40 -6.04
N PHE A 166 -6.58 -22.17 -6.56
CA PHE A 166 -6.75 -20.97 -5.79
C PHE A 166 -8.19 -20.81 -5.29
N ILE A 167 -9.18 -20.96 -6.17
CA ILE A 167 -10.61 -20.87 -5.81
C ILE A 167 -11.00 -21.93 -4.78
N SER A 168 -10.46 -23.14 -4.87
CA SER A 168 -10.70 -24.20 -3.87
C SER A 168 -10.20 -23.81 -2.49
N VAL A 169 -9.07 -23.10 -2.39
CA VAL A 169 -8.56 -22.62 -1.11
C VAL A 169 -9.35 -21.40 -0.64
N VAL A 170 -9.73 -20.50 -1.53
CA VAL A 170 -10.63 -19.37 -1.22
C VAL A 170 -11.92 -19.87 -0.59
N ALA A 171 -12.53 -20.93 -1.13
CA ALA A 171 -13.74 -21.53 -0.54
C ALA A 171 -13.53 -22.03 0.90
N GLN A 172 -12.33 -22.51 1.24
CA GLN A 172 -12.01 -22.88 2.63
C GLN A 172 -11.90 -21.63 3.53
N VAL A 173 -11.36 -20.54 3.02
CA VAL A 173 -11.28 -19.25 3.75
C VAL A 173 -12.68 -18.66 3.95
N GLU A 174 -13.52 -18.67 2.91
CA GLU A 174 -14.93 -18.27 2.98
C GLU A 174 -15.70 -19.08 4.07
N LYS A 175 -15.45 -20.39 4.11
CA LYS A 175 -16.03 -21.25 5.16
C LYS A 175 -15.51 -20.87 6.55
N ALA A 176 -14.23 -20.52 6.70
CA ALA A 176 -13.67 -20.10 7.97
C ALA A 176 -14.27 -18.77 8.44
N LEU A 177 -14.38 -17.77 7.54
CA LEU A 177 -15.05 -16.50 7.81
C LEU A 177 -16.53 -16.67 8.15
N GLY A 178 -17.23 -17.65 7.55
CA GLY A 178 -18.62 -17.95 7.83
C GLY A 178 -18.84 -18.89 9.02
N SER A 179 -17.80 -19.29 9.75
CA SER A 179 -17.93 -20.20 10.90
C SER A 179 -18.41 -19.51 12.19
N THR A 180 -18.35 -18.19 12.22
CA THR A 180 -18.82 -17.34 13.33
C THR A 180 -19.81 -16.30 12.80
N PRO A 181 -20.67 -15.70 13.65
CA PRO A 181 -21.62 -14.68 13.22
C PRO A 181 -20.97 -13.37 12.75
N GLY A 182 -19.80 -13.04 13.28
CA GLY A 182 -19.08 -11.80 12.96
C GLY A 182 -18.42 -11.81 11.60
N PRO A 183 -17.98 -10.65 11.09
CA PRO A 183 -17.32 -10.54 9.79
C PRO A 183 -15.84 -10.95 9.84
N TYR A 184 -15.29 -11.21 11.02
CA TYR A 184 -13.89 -11.56 11.25
C TYR A 184 -13.68 -13.08 11.37
N PHE A 185 -12.42 -13.54 11.27
CA PHE A 185 -12.10 -14.97 11.26
C PHE A 185 -12.51 -15.73 12.54
N LEU A 186 -12.49 -15.09 13.69
CA LEU A 186 -12.80 -15.70 14.98
C LEU A 186 -13.83 -14.87 15.76
N ASP A 187 -14.87 -14.41 15.08
CA ASP A 187 -15.98 -13.60 15.57
C ASP A 187 -15.61 -12.11 15.76
N GLU A 188 -14.59 -11.82 16.55
CA GLU A 188 -14.06 -10.48 16.77
C GLU A 188 -12.72 -10.29 16.06
N PHE A 189 -12.40 -9.02 15.73
CA PHE A 189 -11.12 -8.67 15.15
C PHE A 189 -9.96 -9.10 16.05
N GLY A 190 -8.98 -9.80 15.48
CA GLY A 190 -7.88 -10.34 16.25
C GLY A 190 -6.66 -10.73 15.44
N THR A 191 -5.80 -11.52 16.06
CA THR A 191 -4.55 -11.99 15.47
C THR A 191 -4.75 -12.70 14.13
N ALA A 192 -5.86 -13.46 13.98
CA ALA A 192 -6.17 -14.15 12.72
C ALA A 192 -6.34 -13.13 11.57
N ASP A 193 -7.09 -12.05 11.79
CA ASP A 193 -7.31 -11.01 10.78
C ASP A 193 -5.99 -10.31 10.42
N VAL A 194 -5.18 -9.98 11.41
CA VAL A 194 -3.85 -9.38 11.20
C VAL A 194 -2.95 -10.25 10.33
N ILE A 195 -3.02 -11.57 10.49
CA ILE A 195 -2.22 -12.52 9.70
C ILE A 195 -2.66 -12.52 8.23
N PHE A 196 -3.96 -12.52 7.96
CA PHE A 196 -4.49 -12.56 6.60
C PHE A 196 -4.38 -11.23 5.86
N THR A 197 -4.55 -10.11 6.57
CA THR A 197 -4.65 -8.76 6.00
C THR A 197 -3.63 -8.47 4.89
N PRO A 198 -2.31 -8.57 5.10
CA PRO A 198 -1.35 -8.13 4.11
C PRO A 198 -1.40 -8.92 2.81
N TYR A 199 -1.71 -10.19 2.90
CA TYR A 199 -1.71 -11.08 1.73
C TYR A 199 -3.01 -10.99 0.95
N VAL A 200 -4.15 -10.97 1.65
CA VAL A 200 -5.47 -10.84 1.02
C VAL A 200 -5.61 -9.49 0.29
N GLU A 201 -5.07 -8.42 0.87
CA GLU A 201 -5.02 -7.10 0.24
C GLU A 201 -4.25 -7.14 -1.10
N ARG A 202 -3.08 -7.79 -1.11
CA ARG A 202 -2.27 -7.95 -2.32
C ARG A 202 -2.88 -8.89 -3.34
N MET A 203 -3.56 -9.94 -2.88
CA MET A 203 -4.31 -10.87 -3.74
C MET A 203 -5.46 -10.13 -4.43
N ASN A 204 -6.23 -9.33 -3.69
CA ASN A 204 -7.33 -8.53 -4.24
C ASN A 204 -6.85 -7.63 -5.39
N ALA A 205 -5.74 -6.91 -5.20
CA ALA A 205 -5.16 -6.05 -6.22
C ALA A 205 -4.59 -6.82 -7.41
N SER A 206 -3.72 -7.80 -7.13
CA SER A 206 -2.95 -8.47 -8.18
C SER A 206 -3.79 -9.40 -9.04
N LEU A 207 -4.76 -10.10 -8.46
CA LEU A 207 -5.65 -10.97 -9.22
C LEU A 207 -6.63 -10.17 -10.08
N TYR A 208 -7.08 -9.02 -9.59
CA TYR A 208 -7.86 -8.07 -10.40
C TYR A 208 -7.08 -7.63 -11.66
N TYR A 209 -5.81 -7.23 -11.47
CA TYR A 209 -4.95 -6.68 -12.51
C TYR A 209 -4.40 -7.73 -13.48
N TYR A 210 -3.81 -8.84 -12.95
CA TYR A 210 -3.08 -9.82 -13.75
C TYR A 210 -3.95 -11.00 -14.20
N LYS A 211 -5.12 -11.22 -13.58
CA LYS A 211 -5.96 -12.39 -13.80
C LYS A 211 -7.43 -12.07 -14.13
N GLY A 212 -7.84 -10.81 -14.04
CA GLY A 212 -9.23 -10.40 -14.25
C GLY A 212 -10.20 -10.92 -13.19
N TYR A 213 -9.70 -11.32 -12.01
CA TYR A 213 -10.47 -11.89 -10.92
C TYR A 213 -10.64 -10.91 -9.77
N SER A 214 -11.89 -10.57 -9.45
CA SER A 214 -12.21 -9.66 -8.33
C SER A 214 -12.54 -10.46 -7.07
N MET A 215 -11.64 -10.44 -6.08
CA MET A 215 -11.86 -11.17 -4.83
C MET A 215 -13.09 -10.70 -4.08
N ARG A 216 -13.36 -9.39 -4.06
CA ARG A 216 -14.50 -8.81 -3.34
C ARG A 216 -15.84 -9.11 -4.03
N GLU A 217 -15.86 -9.08 -5.38
CA GLU A 217 -17.11 -9.28 -6.14
C GLU A 217 -17.49 -10.75 -6.23
N GLU A 218 -16.51 -11.66 -6.26
CA GLU A 218 -16.75 -13.08 -6.40
C GLU A 218 -16.89 -13.83 -5.06
N ASN A 219 -16.54 -13.19 -3.92
CA ASN A 219 -16.51 -13.86 -2.62
C ASN A 219 -17.19 -12.99 -1.53
N PRO A 220 -18.46 -13.24 -1.21
CA PRO A 220 -19.26 -12.39 -0.33
C PRO A 220 -18.67 -12.24 1.09
N ARG A 221 -18.10 -13.30 1.66
CA ARG A 221 -17.48 -13.22 3.00
C ARG A 221 -16.21 -12.39 3.02
N PHE A 222 -15.42 -12.43 1.94
CA PHE A 222 -14.30 -11.50 1.79
C PHE A 222 -14.78 -10.06 1.62
N ALA A 223 -15.88 -9.81 0.90
CA ALA A 223 -16.47 -8.48 0.80
C ALA A 223 -16.87 -7.95 2.18
N ASP A 224 -17.59 -8.74 2.98
CA ASP A 224 -17.99 -8.40 4.36
C ASP A 224 -16.78 -8.16 5.26
N TRP A 225 -15.76 -9.02 5.17
CA TRP A 225 -14.51 -8.89 5.92
C TRP A 225 -13.77 -7.60 5.55
N PHE A 226 -13.60 -7.28 4.27
CA PHE A 226 -12.99 -6.04 3.82
C PHE A 226 -13.77 -4.81 4.29
N ALA A 227 -15.11 -4.85 4.19
CA ALA A 227 -15.96 -3.77 4.68
C ALA A 227 -15.76 -3.53 6.17
N ALA A 228 -15.68 -4.59 6.97
CA ALA A 228 -15.40 -4.51 8.40
C ALA A 228 -13.97 -4.00 8.69
N MET A 229 -12.97 -4.49 7.97
CA MET A 229 -11.59 -4.00 8.08
C MET A 229 -11.51 -2.51 7.77
N GLU A 230 -12.20 -2.04 6.75
CA GLU A 230 -12.22 -0.64 6.34
C GLU A 230 -12.97 0.30 7.30
N THR A 231 -13.70 -0.21 8.28
CA THR A 231 -14.19 0.61 9.40
C THR A 231 -13.08 0.99 10.40
N ARG A 232 -11.95 0.28 10.38
CA ARG A 232 -10.84 0.44 11.32
C ARG A 232 -9.85 1.51 10.84
N PRO A 233 -9.64 2.61 11.58
CA PRO A 233 -8.67 3.65 11.20
C PRO A 233 -7.25 3.11 11.07
N THR A 234 -6.89 2.12 11.88
CA THR A 234 -5.60 1.43 11.85
C THR A 234 -5.37 0.73 10.51
N TYR A 235 -6.35 -0.02 10.02
CA TYR A 235 -6.25 -0.67 8.72
C TYR A 235 -6.17 0.36 7.58
N ARG A 236 -7.05 1.37 7.57
CA ARG A 236 -7.02 2.45 6.55
C ARG A 236 -5.65 3.13 6.46
N GLY A 237 -4.98 3.34 7.59
CA GLY A 237 -3.66 3.97 7.63
C GLY A 237 -2.51 3.07 7.16
N THR A 238 -2.73 1.74 7.08
CA THR A 238 -1.76 0.76 6.56
C THR A 238 -2.11 0.25 5.16
N GLN A 239 -3.35 0.47 4.70
CA GLN A 239 -3.89 -0.05 3.44
C GLN A 239 -3.23 0.63 2.24
N SER A 240 -2.98 -0.17 1.19
CA SER A 240 -2.49 0.33 -0.10
C SER A 240 -3.56 0.19 -1.19
N ASP A 241 -3.38 0.93 -2.29
CA ASP A 241 -4.27 0.88 -3.44
C ASP A 241 -3.86 -0.16 -4.49
N PHE A 242 -4.74 -0.42 -5.45
CA PHE A 242 -4.45 -1.37 -6.52
C PHE A 242 -3.22 -0.98 -7.33
N HIS A 243 -3.10 0.30 -7.70
CA HIS A 243 -1.98 0.76 -8.52
C HIS A 243 -0.63 0.48 -7.85
N THR A 244 -0.48 0.84 -6.57
CA THR A 244 0.76 0.58 -5.83
C THR A 244 1.05 -0.92 -5.72
N HIS A 245 0.04 -1.72 -5.34
CA HIS A 245 0.24 -3.16 -5.16
C HIS A 245 0.70 -3.85 -6.43
N VAL A 246 0.06 -3.58 -7.57
CA VAL A 246 0.34 -4.32 -8.81
C VAL A 246 1.70 -3.98 -9.39
N HIS A 247 2.19 -2.75 -9.16
CA HIS A 247 3.49 -2.32 -9.67
C HIS A 247 4.66 -2.59 -8.72
N ASP A 248 4.41 -2.71 -7.41
CA ASP A 248 5.43 -3.04 -6.43
C ASP A 248 5.58 -4.56 -6.21
N LEU A 249 4.61 -5.36 -6.63
CA LEU A 249 4.62 -6.80 -6.43
C LEU A 249 5.65 -7.54 -7.30
N PRO A 250 5.79 -7.28 -8.62
CA PRO A 250 6.73 -8.01 -9.46
C PRO A 250 8.18 -7.97 -8.97
N PRO A 251 8.77 -6.82 -8.57
CA PRO A 251 10.13 -6.80 -8.05
C PRO A 251 10.30 -7.52 -6.72
N GLN A 252 9.21 -7.69 -5.95
CA GLN A 252 9.22 -8.37 -4.67
C GLN A 252 9.11 -9.90 -4.81
N MET A 253 8.31 -10.35 -5.78
CA MET A 253 7.97 -11.76 -5.97
C MET A 253 8.80 -12.45 -7.07
N GLY A 254 9.62 -11.69 -7.81
CA GLY A 254 10.39 -12.17 -8.94
C GLY A 254 9.63 -12.17 -10.27
N GLY A 255 8.33 -11.90 -10.26
CA GLY A 255 7.47 -11.76 -11.43
C GLY A 255 6.00 -11.90 -11.07
N CYS A 256 5.13 -11.33 -11.93
CA CYS A 256 3.68 -11.55 -11.94
C CYS A 256 3.26 -11.73 -13.39
N TYR A 257 2.41 -12.72 -13.65
CA TYR A 257 2.12 -13.15 -15.02
C TYR A 257 0.65 -12.97 -15.36
N GLU A 258 0.42 -12.33 -16.49
CA GLU A 258 -0.90 -12.07 -17.07
C GLU A 258 -1.46 -13.36 -17.69
N ASN A 259 -2.81 -13.51 -17.67
CA ASN A 259 -3.46 -14.62 -18.37
C ASN A 259 -3.95 -14.24 -19.78
N GLY A 260 -3.95 -12.95 -20.15
CA GLY A 260 -4.37 -12.45 -21.46
C GLY A 260 -5.88 -12.42 -21.68
N GLU A 261 -6.69 -12.67 -20.67
CA GLU A 261 -8.15 -12.66 -20.81
C GLU A 261 -8.70 -11.22 -21.00
N PRO A 262 -9.82 -11.05 -21.73
CA PRO A 262 -10.40 -9.73 -21.99
C PRO A 262 -10.68 -8.93 -20.70
N GLN A 263 -11.19 -9.57 -19.67
CA GLN A 263 -11.48 -8.90 -18.40
C GLN A 263 -10.19 -8.39 -17.73
N MET A 264 -9.10 -9.17 -17.80
CA MET A 264 -7.80 -8.74 -17.30
C MET A 264 -7.30 -7.49 -18.03
N LEU A 265 -7.41 -7.44 -19.36
CA LEU A 265 -6.99 -6.27 -20.15
C LEU A 265 -7.77 -5.00 -19.76
N VAL A 266 -9.08 -5.12 -19.55
CA VAL A 266 -9.94 -4.02 -19.09
C VAL A 266 -9.52 -3.54 -17.70
N ASN A 267 -9.35 -4.47 -16.76
CA ASN A 267 -8.97 -4.17 -15.38
C ASN A 267 -7.59 -3.53 -15.32
N LYS A 268 -6.63 -4.05 -16.08
CA LYS A 268 -5.27 -3.52 -16.20
C LYS A 268 -5.29 -2.08 -16.72
N ALA A 269 -5.96 -1.83 -17.83
CA ALA A 269 -6.07 -0.49 -18.41
C ALA A 269 -6.67 0.51 -17.41
N ARG A 270 -7.67 0.09 -16.64
CA ARG A 270 -8.30 0.93 -15.63
C ARG A 270 -7.38 1.25 -14.46
N VAL A 271 -6.59 0.30 -13.98
CA VAL A 271 -5.62 0.54 -12.90
C VAL A 271 -4.49 1.44 -13.37
N ASP A 272 -4.00 1.25 -14.61
CA ASP A 272 -2.87 1.99 -15.15
C ASP A 272 -3.24 3.43 -15.56
N ASN A 273 -4.42 3.62 -16.17
CA ASN A 273 -4.77 4.88 -16.83
C ASN A 273 -6.01 5.57 -16.27
N GLY A 274 -6.68 4.96 -15.28
CA GLY A 274 -7.93 5.48 -14.72
C GLY A 274 -9.18 5.17 -15.58
N PRO A 275 -10.33 5.72 -15.20
CA PRO A 275 -10.53 6.47 -13.97
C PRO A 275 -10.40 5.60 -12.72
N TRP A 276 -9.75 6.14 -11.67
CA TRP A 276 -9.51 5.40 -10.42
C TRP A 276 -10.71 5.42 -9.47
N ALA A 277 -11.64 6.35 -9.65
CA ALA A 277 -12.91 6.35 -8.93
C ALA A 277 -13.69 5.06 -9.17
N GLY A 278 -14.26 4.47 -8.11
CA GLY A 278 -15.03 3.24 -8.18
C GLY A 278 -14.22 1.97 -8.52
N LEU A 279 -12.89 1.97 -8.38
CA LEU A 279 -12.12 0.74 -8.31
C LEU A 279 -12.51 -0.04 -7.04
N PRO A 280 -12.57 -1.38 -7.08
CA PRO A 280 -12.93 -2.20 -5.92
C PRO A 280 -11.77 -2.40 -4.92
N ASP A 281 -10.89 -1.42 -4.81
CA ASP A 281 -9.81 -1.39 -3.83
C ASP A 281 -10.25 -0.89 -2.46
N VAL A 282 -11.25 0.00 -2.43
CA VAL A 282 -11.88 0.53 -1.21
C VAL A 282 -13.37 0.68 -1.37
N MET A 283 -14.12 0.48 -0.25
CA MET A 283 -15.57 0.57 -0.21
C MET A 283 -16.09 1.62 0.79
N TYR A 284 -15.21 2.24 1.60
CA TYR A 284 -15.62 3.33 2.49
C TYR A 284 -15.74 4.65 1.71
N PRO A 285 -16.58 5.59 2.18
CA PRO A 285 -16.73 6.90 1.55
C PRO A 285 -15.43 7.70 1.52
N GLU A 286 -15.24 8.45 0.46
CA GLU A 286 -14.11 9.37 0.33
C GLU A 286 -14.14 10.43 1.44
N PRO A 287 -13.04 10.61 2.19
CA PRO A 287 -12.90 11.71 3.13
C PRO A 287 -12.89 13.08 2.41
N GLU A 288 -13.58 14.06 2.98
CA GLU A 288 -13.58 15.45 2.45
C GLU A 288 -12.18 16.06 2.36
N THR A 289 -11.26 15.58 3.20
CA THR A 289 -9.87 16.06 3.26
C THR A 289 -8.96 15.49 2.18
N SER A 290 -9.43 14.58 1.31
CA SER A 290 -8.57 13.84 0.36
C SER A 290 -7.77 14.75 -0.57
N ARG A 291 -8.39 15.82 -1.13
CA ARG A 291 -7.69 16.80 -1.97
C ARG A 291 -6.69 17.65 -1.18
N ALA A 292 -7.08 18.08 0.02
CA ALA A 292 -6.21 18.86 0.91
C ALA A 292 -4.98 18.05 1.34
N GLU A 293 -5.15 16.76 1.65
CA GLU A 293 -4.04 15.84 1.93
C GLU A 293 -3.11 15.72 0.73
N ALA A 294 -3.65 15.46 -0.47
CA ALA A 294 -2.85 15.33 -1.69
C ALA A 294 -2.03 16.59 -1.95
N LEU A 295 -2.67 17.75 -1.89
CA LEU A 295 -2.02 19.05 -2.07
C LEU A 295 -0.91 19.28 -1.03
N HIS A 296 -1.21 19.09 0.26
CA HIS A 296 -0.22 19.22 1.33
C HIS A 296 1.01 18.36 1.11
N ARG A 297 0.81 17.10 0.69
CA ARG A 297 1.91 16.17 0.45
C ARG A 297 2.78 16.58 -0.73
N VAL A 298 2.18 17.06 -1.81
CA VAL A 298 2.92 17.57 -2.98
C VAL A 298 3.69 18.83 -2.62
N ILE A 299 3.07 19.83 -1.99
CA ILE A 299 3.71 21.08 -1.59
C ILE A 299 4.94 20.79 -0.70
N LYS A 300 4.76 19.95 0.31
CA LYS A 300 5.85 19.60 1.25
C LYS A 300 7.09 19.02 0.55
N HIS A 301 6.92 18.39 -0.59
CA HIS A 301 7.98 17.65 -1.29
C HIS A 301 8.23 18.17 -2.71
N HIS A 302 7.59 19.28 -3.14
CA HIS A 302 7.60 19.72 -4.54
C HIS A 302 9.01 19.90 -5.13
N GLY A 303 9.94 20.47 -4.38
CA GLY A 303 11.31 20.64 -4.84
C GLY A 303 12.00 19.31 -5.22
N ASN A 304 11.79 18.26 -4.42
CA ASN A 304 12.31 16.93 -4.75
C ASN A 304 11.52 16.28 -5.89
N ILE A 305 10.21 16.46 -5.93
CA ILE A 305 9.34 15.93 -6.99
C ILE A 305 9.75 16.49 -8.34
N VAL A 306 9.98 17.80 -8.43
CA VAL A 306 10.46 18.47 -9.67
C VAL A 306 11.85 17.96 -10.04
N ARG A 307 12.81 18.00 -9.12
CA ARG A 307 14.20 17.60 -9.34
C ARG A 307 14.39 16.16 -9.85
N VAL A 308 13.55 15.21 -9.39
CA VAL A 308 13.69 13.79 -9.81
C VAL A 308 12.85 13.44 -11.04
N ASN A 309 12.01 14.35 -11.52
CA ASN A 309 11.30 14.15 -12.78
C ASN A 309 12.28 14.19 -13.96
N PRO A 310 12.16 13.32 -14.97
CA PRO A 310 13.10 13.31 -16.10
C PRO A 310 12.94 14.46 -17.09
N ALA A 311 11.88 15.28 -16.95
CA ALA A 311 11.62 16.44 -17.80
C ALA A 311 12.40 17.69 -17.33
N ASP A 312 12.34 18.77 -18.12
CA ASP A 312 12.84 20.08 -17.72
C ASP A 312 12.07 20.57 -16.48
N ASP A 313 12.81 21.08 -15.48
CA ASP A 313 12.27 21.47 -14.19
C ASP A 313 11.18 22.55 -14.31
N ASN A 314 11.39 23.58 -15.16
CA ASN A 314 10.42 24.68 -15.32
C ASN A 314 9.16 24.21 -16.04
N LEU A 315 9.31 23.39 -17.06
CA LEU A 315 8.21 22.80 -17.81
C LEU A 315 7.35 21.94 -16.89
N PHE A 316 7.96 21.10 -16.08
CA PHE A 316 7.22 20.22 -15.17
C PHE A 316 6.64 20.97 -13.98
N ASP A 317 7.33 21.96 -13.41
CA ASP A 317 6.80 22.80 -12.32
C ASP A 317 5.49 23.49 -12.72
N GLU A 318 5.46 24.13 -13.91
CA GLU A 318 4.24 24.77 -14.40
C GLU A 318 3.11 23.77 -14.65
N ALA A 319 3.42 22.64 -15.29
CA ALA A 319 2.44 21.58 -15.53
C ALA A 319 1.87 20.99 -14.23
N LEU A 320 2.72 20.77 -13.23
CA LEU A 320 2.30 20.29 -11.92
C LEU A 320 1.37 21.29 -11.22
N ARG A 321 1.68 22.58 -11.28
CA ARG A 321 0.77 23.61 -10.74
C ARG A 321 -0.56 23.66 -11.49
N CYS A 322 -0.59 23.42 -12.80
CA CYS A 322 -1.84 23.27 -13.55
C CYS A 322 -2.70 22.13 -13.00
N ALA A 323 -2.11 20.96 -12.79
CA ALA A 323 -2.81 19.80 -12.24
C ALA A 323 -3.33 20.04 -10.81
N LEU A 324 -2.53 20.69 -9.96
CA LEU A 324 -2.94 21.02 -8.60
C LEU A 324 -4.03 22.10 -8.56
N THR A 325 -3.99 23.08 -9.48
CA THR A 325 -5.04 24.08 -9.65
C THR A 325 -6.36 23.39 -10.02
N LEU A 326 -6.33 22.52 -11.03
CA LEU A 326 -7.49 21.72 -11.43
C LEU A 326 -8.04 20.91 -10.25
N MET A 327 -7.19 20.18 -9.54
CA MET A 327 -7.59 19.35 -8.40
C MET A 327 -8.33 20.12 -7.31
N MET A 328 -7.86 21.34 -7.01
CA MET A 328 -8.38 22.12 -5.90
C MET A 328 -9.57 23.01 -6.26
N THR A 329 -9.55 23.59 -7.44
CA THR A 329 -10.54 24.62 -7.83
C THR A 329 -11.53 24.13 -8.90
N GLY A 330 -11.20 23.06 -9.63
CA GLY A 330 -11.93 22.62 -10.83
C GLY A 330 -11.61 23.48 -12.07
N GLU A 331 -10.72 24.46 -11.97
CA GLU A 331 -10.36 25.35 -13.07
C GLU A 331 -9.26 24.72 -13.94
N VAL A 332 -9.52 24.68 -15.24
CA VAL A 332 -8.60 24.10 -16.23
C VAL A 332 -7.58 25.15 -16.66
N CYS A 333 -6.29 24.82 -16.45
CA CYS A 333 -5.14 25.55 -17.00
C CYS A 333 -4.50 24.69 -18.10
N THR A 334 -4.10 25.31 -19.22
CA THR A 334 -3.39 24.60 -20.27
C THR A 334 -1.92 24.45 -19.85
N PRO A 335 -1.41 23.23 -19.64
CA PRO A 335 -0.01 23.04 -19.28
C PRO A 335 0.90 23.27 -20.48
N PRO A 336 2.22 23.46 -20.28
CA PRO A 336 3.18 23.60 -21.37
C PRO A 336 3.14 22.39 -22.33
N ALA A 337 3.29 22.64 -23.63
CA ALA A 337 3.34 21.58 -24.64
C ALA A 337 4.48 20.59 -24.34
N GLY A 338 4.20 19.30 -24.44
CA GLY A 338 5.17 18.22 -24.17
C GLY A 338 5.36 17.88 -22.69
N SER A 339 4.54 18.41 -21.78
CA SER A 339 4.59 18.07 -20.34
C SER A 339 3.78 16.84 -19.96
N ASP A 340 2.99 16.28 -20.86
CA ASP A 340 2.11 15.12 -20.62
C ASP A 340 2.85 13.90 -20.08
N ALA A 341 4.00 13.54 -20.68
CA ALA A 341 4.82 12.42 -20.19
C ALA A 341 5.40 12.67 -18.79
N ALA A 342 5.72 13.93 -18.45
CA ALA A 342 6.22 14.30 -17.13
C ALA A 342 5.15 14.18 -16.04
N LEU A 343 3.93 14.61 -16.34
CA LEU A 343 2.78 14.45 -15.46
C LEU A 343 2.45 12.97 -15.21
N ARG A 344 2.44 12.16 -16.27
CA ARG A 344 2.24 10.70 -16.17
C ARG A 344 3.37 9.99 -15.45
N TYR A 345 4.61 10.48 -15.57
CA TYR A 345 5.74 9.98 -14.77
C TYR A 345 5.44 10.10 -13.27
N LEU A 346 4.99 11.26 -12.80
CA LEU A 346 4.61 11.45 -11.39
C LEU A 346 3.38 10.61 -11.04
N ARG A 347 2.33 10.62 -11.88
CA ARG A 347 1.10 9.83 -11.70
C ARG A 347 1.41 8.38 -11.33
N ASP A 348 2.33 7.77 -12.06
CA ASP A 348 2.67 6.36 -11.92
C ASP A 348 3.60 6.06 -10.72
N ARG A 349 4.14 7.10 -10.07
CA ARG A 349 5.07 6.97 -8.94
C ARG A 349 4.52 7.42 -7.60
N VAL A 350 3.28 7.89 -7.57
CA VAL A 350 2.54 8.07 -6.31
C VAL A 350 2.31 6.71 -5.67
N ASN A 351 2.72 6.56 -4.43
CA ASN A 351 2.75 5.28 -3.73
C ASN A 351 1.94 5.35 -2.43
N VAL A 352 1.06 4.38 -2.22
CA VAL A 352 0.14 4.32 -1.08
C VAL A 352 0.55 3.16 -0.16
N PRO A 353 0.63 3.33 1.15
CA PRO A 353 0.37 4.53 1.97
C PRO A 353 1.60 5.41 2.21
N ARG A 354 2.74 5.16 1.53
CA ARG A 354 3.99 5.91 1.72
C ARG A 354 3.78 7.42 1.58
N ASP A 355 3.14 7.84 0.51
CA ASP A 355 3.02 9.24 0.15
C ASP A 355 1.75 9.86 0.74
N MET A 356 0.62 9.19 0.61
CA MET A 356 -0.69 9.68 1.03
C MET A 356 -1.70 8.52 1.15
N SER A 357 -2.92 8.83 1.59
CA SER A 357 -4.04 7.89 1.62
C SER A 357 -4.54 7.52 0.21
N ILE A 358 -5.35 6.45 0.11
CA ILE A 358 -5.86 5.94 -1.17
C ILE A 358 -6.65 7.00 -1.93
N TYR A 359 -7.58 7.69 -1.28
CA TYR A 359 -8.40 8.71 -1.95
C TYR A 359 -7.60 9.95 -2.34
N ALA A 360 -6.64 10.37 -1.52
CA ALA A 360 -5.72 11.45 -1.88
C ALA A 360 -4.91 11.09 -3.13
N ALA A 361 -4.40 9.86 -3.22
CA ALA A 361 -3.67 9.39 -4.39
C ALA A 361 -4.56 9.30 -5.64
N LYS A 362 -5.82 8.85 -5.51
CA LYS A 362 -6.78 8.83 -6.62
C LYS A 362 -7.01 10.24 -7.16
N ARG A 363 -7.26 11.22 -6.28
CA ARG A 363 -7.48 12.61 -6.70
C ARG A 363 -6.27 13.22 -7.38
N LEU A 364 -5.07 12.96 -6.86
CA LEU A 364 -3.85 13.43 -7.50
C LEU A 364 -3.65 12.78 -8.88
N ARG A 365 -3.81 11.45 -9.00
CA ARG A 365 -3.68 10.75 -10.28
C ARG A 365 -4.70 11.23 -11.31
N GLU A 366 -5.96 11.44 -10.92
CA GLU A 366 -7.00 11.97 -11.80
C GLU A 366 -6.60 13.35 -12.34
N ALA A 367 -6.21 14.28 -11.47
CA ALA A 367 -5.80 15.62 -11.88
C ALA A 367 -4.57 15.64 -12.78
N LEU A 368 -3.58 14.78 -12.49
CA LEU A 368 -2.38 14.63 -13.31
C LEU A 368 -2.73 14.10 -14.71
N GLU A 369 -3.60 13.09 -14.81
CA GLU A 369 -4.00 12.51 -16.10
C GLU A 369 -4.88 13.47 -16.89
N GLU A 370 -5.89 14.10 -16.28
CA GLU A 370 -6.75 15.07 -16.93
C GLU A 370 -5.95 16.25 -17.49
N THR A 371 -4.95 16.72 -16.73
CA THR A 371 -4.07 17.80 -17.18
C THR A 371 -3.15 17.34 -18.31
N ALA A 372 -2.56 16.15 -18.21
CA ALA A 372 -1.71 15.58 -19.26
C ALA A 372 -2.45 15.41 -20.59
N ALA A 373 -3.71 14.95 -20.54
CA ALA A 373 -4.55 14.73 -21.72
C ALA A 373 -4.87 16.01 -22.51
N LEU A 374 -4.67 17.19 -21.92
CA LEU A 374 -4.87 18.48 -22.63
C LEU A 374 -3.79 18.76 -23.67
N VAL A 375 -2.60 18.17 -23.54
CA VAL A 375 -1.43 18.51 -24.38
C VAL A 375 -0.78 17.32 -25.06
N GLY A 376 -1.20 16.08 -24.75
CA GLY A 376 -0.70 14.90 -25.43
C GLY A 376 -1.20 13.58 -24.83
N ASP A 377 -0.97 12.52 -25.59
CA ASP A 377 -1.26 11.14 -25.23
C ASP A 377 0.03 10.30 -25.01
N GLY A 378 1.15 11.00 -24.79
CA GLY A 378 2.45 10.38 -24.53
C GLY A 378 2.45 9.52 -23.30
N GLN A 379 3.07 8.35 -23.40
CA GLN A 379 3.24 7.47 -22.25
C GLN A 379 4.26 8.08 -21.27
N GLY A 380 4.00 8.01 -19.98
CA GLY A 380 5.02 8.24 -18.96
C GLY A 380 6.16 7.22 -19.09
N SER A 381 7.31 7.50 -18.48
CA SER A 381 8.41 6.53 -18.45
C SER A 381 7.93 5.22 -17.82
N PRO A 382 8.25 4.07 -18.43
CA PRO A 382 7.80 2.78 -17.93
C PRO A 382 8.14 2.57 -16.45
N ILE A 383 7.21 1.97 -15.71
CA ILE A 383 7.49 1.53 -14.35
C ILE A 383 8.41 0.31 -14.44
N LEU A 384 9.56 0.38 -13.79
CA LEU A 384 10.52 -0.71 -13.80
C LEU A 384 9.94 -1.91 -13.05
N LEU A 385 9.90 -3.08 -13.69
CA LEU A 385 9.40 -4.32 -13.09
C LEU A 385 10.43 -4.97 -12.14
N LYS A 386 11.69 -4.57 -12.24
CA LYS A 386 12.79 -5.03 -11.37
C LYS A 386 13.66 -3.83 -11.00
N HIS A 387 14.18 -3.85 -9.78
CA HIS A 387 15.12 -2.82 -9.31
C HIS A 387 14.60 -1.40 -9.50
N ARG A 388 13.49 -1.07 -8.83
CA ARG A 388 12.82 0.24 -8.81
C ARG A 388 13.75 1.34 -8.23
N ARG A 389 14.94 1.55 -8.82
CA ARG A 389 15.94 2.54 -8.35
C ARG A 389 15.48 3.99 -8.57
N ASP A 390 14.52 4.21 -9.44
CA ASP A 390 13.80 5.48 -9.62
C ASP A 390 13.01 5.90 -8.36
N GLN A 391 12.80 4.99 -7.42
CA GLN A 391 12.18 5.23 -6.13
C GLN A 391 13.13 4.95 -4.94
N ASP A 392 14.43 4.99 -5.16
CA ASP A 392 15.40 4.82 -4.08
C ASP A 392 15.23 5.96 -3.05
N PRO A 393 15.00 5.62 -1.76
CA PRO A 393 14.88 6.64 -0.71
C PRO A 393 16.06 7.60 -0.64
N ALA A 394 17.26 7.16 -1.02
CA ALA A 394 18.47 7.99 -1.06
C ALA A 394 18.37 9.16 -2.06
N ASN A 395 17.50 9.08 -3.07
CA ASN A 395 17.28 10.17 -4.03
C ASN A 395 16.46 11.34 -3.43
N PHE A 396 15.85 11.16 -2.27
CA PHE A 396 14.92 12.10 -1.64
C PHE A 396 15.42 12.63 -0.28
N VAL A 397 16.69 12.44 0.01
CA VAL A 397 17.36 12.94 1.22
C VAL A 397 18.05 14.26 0.94
#